data_ba9225cbf67fd629fdd9b245cdc29301
#
_entry.id   ba9225cbf67fd629fdd9b245cdc29301
#
_cell.length_a   1.000
_cell.length_b   1.000
_cell.length_c   1.000
_cell.angle_alpha   90.00
_cell.angle_beta   90.00
_cell.angle_gamma   90.00
#
_symmetry.space_group_name_H-M   'P 1'
#
loop_
_entity.id
_entity.type
_entity.pdbx_description
1 polymer ?
#
loop_
_entity_poly.entity_id
_entity_poly.type
_entity_poly.pdbx_seq_one_letter_code
_entity_poly.pdbx_strand_id
1 'polypeptide(L)'
;KFDKIICYSLANNNRLARTMTYGLINYIVFNTLPIDELVKQIKRAIDETNSYYLRFNEMGSFYSLDSFWKCDEIAKILKEDVISYSYTSNKKLFDKVHKNSFMTLSLSLGFADVDNVKIEDYKQTIVVQDNYETIKPLLDDDRFVFCNEACSNCSQCKNKDNNKITVFIRHGA
;
A
#
# COMPACT_ATOMS: atom_id res chain seq x y z
N LYS A 1 6.70 -21.64 -14.35
CA LYS A 1 5.21 -21.62 -14.30
C LYS A 1 4.84 -20.41 -13.47
N PHE A 2 4.39 -19.35 -14.12
CA PHE A 2 3.77 -18.22 -13.43
C PHE A 2 2.33 -18.63 -13.15
N ASP A 3 2.11 -19.34 -12.04
CA ASP A 3 0.78 -19.71 -11.62
C ASP A 3 0.08 -18.48 -11.08
N LYS A 4 -0.84 -17.97 -11.90
CA LYS A 4 -1.91 -17.03 -11.59
C LYS A 4 -1.54 -15.90 -10.63
N ILE A 5 -0.86 -14.88 -11.11
CA ILE A 5 -0.90 -13.57 -10.46
C ILE A 5 -2.33 -13.07 -10.59
N ILE A 6 -3.14 -13.30 -9.56
CA ILE A 6 -4.48 -12.71 -9.50
C ILE A 6 -4.28 -11.28 -9.05
N CYS A 7 -4.24 -10.37 -10.02
CA CYS A 7 -4.23 -8.96 -9.72
C CYS A 7 -5.60 -8.57 -9.15
N TYR A 8 -5.65 -8.20 -7.87
CA TYR A 8 -6.85 -7.70 -7.21
C TYR A 8 -7.52 -6.57 -7.98
N SER A 9 -6.74 -5.67 -8.56
CA SER A 9 -7.22 -4.58 -9.41
C SER A 9 -7.96 -5.09 -10.64
N LEU A 10 -7.48 -6.14 -11.30
CA LEU A 10 -8.14 -6.71 -12.48
C LEU A 10 -9.45 -7.42 -12.10
N ALA A 11 -9.50 -8.11 -10.97
CA ALA A 11 -10.70 -8.78 -10.49
C ALA A 11 -11.82 -7.78 -10.15
N ASN A 12 -11.48 -6.62 -9.59
CA ASN A 12 -12.44 -5.56 -9.27
C ASN A 12 -12.82 -4.67 -10.46
N ASN A 13 -11.92 -4.46 -11.42
CA ASN A 13 -12.19 -3.63 -12.60
C ASN A 13 -13.33 -4.17 -13.46
N ASN A 14 -13.54 -5.48 -13.49
CA ASN A 14 -14.67 -6.08 -14.20
C ASN A 14 -16.02 -5.81 -13.53
N ARG A 15 -16.05 -5.32 -12.29
CA ARG A 15 -17.29 -5.05 -11.54
C ARG A 15 -17.73 -3.59 -11.57
N LEU A 16 -16.82 -2.63 -11.85
CA LEU A 16 -17.12 -1.21 -11.68
C LEU A 16 -16.43 -0.35 -12.77
N ALA A 17 -17.07 -0.18 -13.93
CA ALA A 17 -16.66 0.79 -14.95
C ALA A 17 -16.38 2.19 -14.36
N ARG A 18 -17.14 2.57 -13.32
CA ARG A 18 -16.96 3.82 -12.57
C ARG A 18 -15.59 3.92 -11.90
N THR A 19 -15.07 2.83 -11.32
CA THR A 19 -13.74 2.80 -10.68
C THR A 19 -12.63 3.00 -11.70
N MET A 20 -12.75 2.41 -12.90
CA MET A 20 -11.79 2.61 -13.99
C MET A 20 -11.78 4.07 -14.47
N THR A 21 -12.95 4.67 -14.61
CA THR A 21 -13.07 6.09 -15.01
C THR A 21 -12.40 7.01 -14.01
N TYR A 22 -12.65 6.83 -12.71
CA TYR A 22 -11.97 7.61 -11.67
C TYR A 22 -10.46 7.35 -11.64
N GLY A 23 -10.04 6.10 -11.83
CA GLY A 23 -8.61 5.77 -11.91
C GLY A 23 -7.91 6.50 -13.07
N LEU A 24 -8.56 6.57 -14.24
CA LEU A 24 -8.04 7.28 -15.39
C LEU A 24 -7.99 8.80 -15.14
N ILE A 25 -9.06 9.38 -14.59
CA ILE A 25 -9.10 10.81 -14.24
C ILE A 25 -7.98 11.12 -13.25
N ASN A 26 -7.84 10.34 -12.18
CA ASN A 26 -6.80 10.54 -11.18
C ASN A 26 -5.41 10.41 -11.78
N TYR A 27 -5.19 9.47 -12.71
CA TYR A 27 -3.93 9.34 -13.43
C TYR A 27 -3.62 10.59 -14.26
N ILE A 28 -4.59 11.11 -15.00
CA ILE A 28 -4.42 12.33 -15.80
C ILE A 28 -4.11 13.52 -14.89
N VAL A 29 -4.92 13.74 -13.86
CA VAL A 29 -4.76 14.84 -12.89
C VAL A 29 -3.39 14.76 -12.22
N PHE A 30 -3.00 13.60 -11.74
CA PHE A 30 -1.71 13.39 -11.09
C PHE A 30 -0.51 13.69 -12.00
N ASN A 31 -0.62 13.36 -13.29
CA ASN A 31 0.48 13.61 -14.24
C ASN A 31 0.51 15.03 -14.80
N THR A 32 -0.62 15.73 -14.83
CA THR A 32 -0.73 17.07 -15.42
C THR A 32 -0.59 18.20 -14.42
N LEU A 33 -1.08 18.00 -13.18
CA LEU A 33 -1.01 19.06 -12.18
C LEU A 33 0.37 19.14 -11.50
N PRO A 34 0.84 20.36 -11.19
CA PRO A 34 2.00 20.58 -10.35
C PRO A 34 1.74 20.10 -8.90
N ILE A 35 2.82 19.86 -8.15
CA ILE A 35 2.75 19.28 -6.80
C ILE A 35 1.95 20.19 -5.85
N ASP A 36 2.14 21.50 -5.90
CA ASP A 36 1.45 22.48 -5.07
C ASP A 36 -0.07 22.44 -5.24
N GLU A 37 -0.56 22.33 -6.48
CA GLU A 37 -1.99 22.17 -6.75
C GLU A 37 -2.54 20.82 -6.27
N LEU A 38 -1.76 19.75 -6.41
CA LEU A 38 -2.13 18.42 -5.87
C LEU A 38 -2.23 18.48 -4.34
N VAL A 39 -1.23 19.07 -3.68
CA VAL A 39 -1.20 19.25 -2.22
C VAL A 39 -2.42 20.04 -1.75
N LYS A 40 -2.76 21.14 -2.42
CA LYS A 40 -3.93 21.95 -2.10
C LYS A 40 -5.24 21.17 -2.17
N GLN A 41 -5.42 20.36 -3.23
CA GLN A 41 -6.61 19.51 -3.37
C GLN A 41 -6.66 18.41 -2.30
N ILE A 42 -5.52 17.80 -2.00
CA ILE A 42 -5.43 16.75 -0.97
C ILE A 42 -5.71 17.34 0.42
N LYS A 43 -5.13 18.51 0.76
CA LYS A 43 -5.42 19.20 2.03
C LYS A 43 -6.91 19.45 2.20
N ARG A 44 -7.55 20.01 1.17
CA ARG A 44 -8.99 20.22 1.19
C ARG A 44 -9.76 18.93 1.46
N ALA A 45 -9.40 17.82 0.81
CA ALA A 45 -10.04 16.54 1.04
C ALA A 45 -9.79 15.99 2.46
N ILE A 46 -8.59 16.18 3.01
CA ILE A 46 -8.24 15.84 4.39
C ILE A 46 -9.13 16.62 5.37
N ASP A 47 -9.25 17.93 5.19
CA ASP A 47 -10.06 18.81 6.04
C ASP A 47 -11.55 18.43 5.97
N GLU A 48 -12.08 18.21 4.76
CA GLU A 48 -13.48 17.81 4.54
C GLU A 48 -13.82 16.44 5.14
N THR A 49 -12.86 15.51 5.19
CA THR A 49 -13.06 14.14 5.69
C THR A 49 -12.56 13.91 7.11
N ASN A 50 -11.87 14.89 7.68
CA ASN A 50 -11.16 14.77 8.97
C ASN A 50 -10.26 13.53 9.03
N SER A 51 -9.50 13.28 7.94
CA SER A 51 -8.69 12.08 7.78
C SER A 51 -7.31 12.26 8.39
N TYR A 52 -6.84 11.27 9.15
CA TYR A 52 -5.48 11.23 9.72
C TYR A 52 -4.49 10.47 8.85
N TYR A 53 -4.97 9.83 7.79
CA TYR A 53 -4.18 8.93 6.96
C TYR A 53 -4.43 9.20 5.48
N LEU A 54 -3.35 9.22 4.72
CA LEU A 54 -3.37 9.32 3.26
C LEU A 54 -2.74 8.07 2.65
N ARG A 55 -3.53 7.30 1.91
CA ARG A 55 -3.04 6.14 1.17
C ARG A 55 -2.86 6.49 -0.30
N PHE A 56 -1.63 6.37 -0.79
CA PHE A 56 -1.36 6.43 -2.22
C PHE A 56 -1.56 5.05 -2.86
N ASN A 57 -2.03 5.04 -4.11
CA ASN A 57 -2.22 3.82 -4.91
C ASN A 57 -3.08 2.76 -4.22
N GLU A 58 -4.36 3.01 -4.12
CA GLU A 58 -5.30 2.01 -3.62
C GLU A 58 -5.35 0.77 -4.50
N MET A 59 -5.17 0.95 -5.82
CA MET A 59 -5.12 -0.12 -6.81
C MET A 59 -3.81 -0.03 -7.62
N GLY A 60 -3.10 -1.16 -7.66
CA GLY A 60 -1.86 -1.27 -8.41
C GLY A 60 -0.62 -0.78 -7.66
N SER A 61 0.48 -0.76 -8.37
CA SER A 61 1.78 -0.32 -7.90
C SER A 61 2.17 0.99 -8.58
N PHE A 62 3.22 1.65 -8.10
CA PHE A 62 3.80 2.79 -8.81
C PHE A 62 4.29 2.35 -10.19
N TYR A 63 3.88 3.05 -11.24
CA TYR A 63 4.24 2.71 -12.62
C TYR A 63 5.66 3.14 -12.98
N SER A 64 6.23 4.09 -12.25
CA SER A 64 7.60 4.55 -12.43
C SER A 64 8.21 5.02 -11.11
N LEU A 65 9.54 5.20 -11.11
CA LEU A 65 10.26 5.79 -10.00
C LEU A 65 9.86 7.26 -9.80
N ASP A 66 9.63 7.99 -10.89
CA ASP A 66 9.22 9.40 -10.83
C ASP A 66 7.82 9.55 -10.23
N SER A 67 6.90 8.63 -10.55
CA SER A 67 5.58 8.64 -9.92
C SER A 67 5.66 8.38 -8.41
N PHE A 68 6.58 7.51 -7.98
CA PHE A 68 6.85 7.30 -6.57
C PHE A 68 7.36 8.58 -5.91
N TRP A 69 8.42 9.20 -6.45
CA TRP A 69 9.02 10.39 -5.86
C TRP A 69 8.06 11.58 -5.82
N LYS A 70 7.18 11.71 -6.81
CA LYS A 70 6.12 12.72 -6.78
C LYS A 70 5.15 12.50 -5.61
N CYS A 71 4.73 11.26 -5.35
CA CYS A 71 3.91 10.92 -4.18
C CYS A 71 4.68 11.16 -2.86
N ASP A 72 5.95 10.81 -2.83
CA ASP A 72 6.78 10.94 -1.62
C ASP A 72 7.05 12.41 -1.28
N GLU A 73 7.22 13.28 -2.26
CA GLU A 73 7.34 14.72 -2.05
C GLU A 73 6.02 15.32 -1.53
N ILE A 74 4.87 14.87 -2.05
CA ILE A 74 3.56 15.24 -1.49
C ILE A 74 3.45 14.77 -0.03
N ALA A 75 3.85 13.54 0.26
CA ALA A 75 3.85 13.00 1.62
C ALA A 75 4.74 13.81 2.56
N LYS A 76 5.89 14.25 2.10
CA LYS A 76 6.82 15.12 2.84
C LYS A 76 6.19 16.47 3.17
N ILE A 77 5.51 17.10 2.22
CA ILE A 77 4.83 18.38 2.44
C ILE A 77 3.68 18.23 3.46
N LEU A 78 2.95 17.10 3.39
CA LEU A 78 1.78 16.83 4.24
C LEU A 78 2.11 16.13 5.57
N LYS A 79 3.37 15.94 5.92
CA LYS A 79 3.79 15.12 7.06
C LYS A 79 3.27 15.56 8.44
N GLU A 80 2.95 16.85 8.59
CA GLU A 80 2.38 17.41 9.82
C GLU A 80 0.85 17.28 9.85
N ASP A 81 0.22 17.09 8.69
CA ASP A 81 -1.23 17.01 8.56
C ASP A 81 -1.72 15.56 8.62
N VAL A 82 -0.99 14.63 7.96
CA VAL A 82 -1.41 13.23 7.85
C VAL A 82 -0.23 12.25 7.81
N ILE A 83 -0.47 11.02 8.21
CA ILE A 83 0.44 9.90 8.00
C ILE A 83 0.19 9.32 6.61
N SER A 84 1.21 9.40 5.75
CA SER A 84 1.14 8.89 4.39
C SER A 84 1.72 7.48 4.28
N TYR A 85 1.04 6.60 3.53
CA TYR A 85 1.50 5.23 3.33
C TYR A 85 1.07 4.68 1.97
N SER A 86 1.74 3.62 1.53
CA SER A 86 1.41 2.92 0.30
C SER A 86 1.92 1.47 0.31
N TYR A 87 1.49 0.72 -0.70
CA TYR A 87 1.94 -0.65 -0.93
C TYR A 87 2.53 -0.78 -2.33
N THR A 88 3.49 -1.69 -2.48
CA THR A 88 4.03 -2.05 -3.79
C THR A 88 4.35 -3.55 -3.84
N SER A 89 4.02 -4.19 -4.95
CA SER A 89 4.50 -5.54 -5.30
C SER A 89 5.82 -5.52 -6.07
N ASN A 90 6.29 -4.33 -6.44
CA ASN A 90 7.53 -4.16 -7.17
C ASN A 90 8.72 -4.13 -6.20
N LYS A 91 9.32 -5.31 -5.97
CA LYS A 91 10.48 -5.46 -5.08
C LYS A 91 11.64 -4.55 -5.48
N LYS A 92 11.93 -4.42 -6.78
CA LYS A 92 13.06 -3.58 -7.25
C LYS A 92 12.87 -2.10 -6.91
N LEU A 93 11.64 -1.62 -7.02
CA LEU A 93 11.30 -0.26 -6.60
C LEU A 93 11.40 -0.13 -5.08
N PHE A 94 10.81 -1.07 -4.34
CA PHE A 94 10.86 -1.08 -2.88
C PHE A 94 12.30 -1.00 -2.36
N ASP A 95 13.18 -1.91 -2.80
CA ASP A 95 14.58 -1.97 -2.38
C ASP A 95 15.32 -0.64 -2.63
N LYS A 96 14.92 0.07 -3.68
CA LYS A 96 15.56 1.34 -4.08
C LYS A 96 15.13 2.53 -3.24
N VAL A 97 13.88 2.55 -2.75
CA VAL A 97 13.30 3.77 -2.20
C VAL A 97 12.89 3.69 -0.73
N HIS A 98 12.56 2.51 -0.18
CA HIS A 98 11.91 2.38 1.13
C HIS A 98 12.69 3.01 2.29
N LYS A 99 14.03 2.97 2.26
CA LYS A 99 14.88 3.54 3.33
C LYS A 99 14.87 5.06 3.37
N ASN A 100 14.62 5.69 2.23
CA ASN A 100 14.72 7.15 2.06
C ASN A 100 13.38 7.83 1.86
N SER A 101 12.28 7.06 1.82
CA SER A 101 10.95 7.63 1.62
C SER A 101 10.40 8.32 2.87
N PHE A 102 9.64 9.37 2.67
CA PHE A 102 8.84 10.02 3.72
C PHE A 102 7.62 9.20 4.07
N MET A 103 6.90 8.70 3.06
CA MET A 103 5.78 7.81 3.30
C MET A 103 6.23 6.43 3.79
N THR A 104 5.35 5.76 4.53
CA THR A 104 5.52 4.36 4.86
C THR A 104 5.21 3.51 3.64
N LEU A 105 6.22 2.83 3.09
CA LEU A 105 6.06 1.93 1.94
C LEU A 105 6.18 0.49 2.39
N SER A 106 5.14 -0.31 2.14
CA SER A 106 5.14 -1.75 2.45
C SER A 106 5.28 -2.59 1.18
N LEU A 107 6.12 -3.63 1.26
CA LEU A 107 6.26 -4.61 0.18
C LEU A 107 5.15 -5.66 0.28
N SER A 108 4.32 -5.75 -0.75
CA SER A 108 3.30 -6.80 -0.87
C SER A 108 3.87 -7.99 -1.63
N LEU A 109 4.02 -9.12 -0.95
CA LEU A 109 4.58 -10.35 -1.51
C LEU A 109 3.52 -11.27 -2.14
N GLY A 110 2.23 -10.90 -2.04
CA GLY A 110 1.15 -11.77 -2.51
C GLY A 110 1.15 -13.10 -1.76
N PHE A 111 0.97 -14.20 -2.48
CA PHE A 111 1.03 -15.58 -1.96
C PHE A 111 2.47 -16.09 -1.86
N ALA A 112 3.41 -15.26 -1.51
CA ALA A 112 4.80 -15.65 -1.43
C ALA A 112 5.01 -16.78 -0.41
N ASP A 113 5.99 -17.59 -0.71
CA ASP A 113 6.56 -18.55 0.21
C ASP A 113 7.12 -17.79 1.43
N VAL A 114 6.36 -17.81 2.50
CA VAL A 114 6.62 -17.03 3.72
C VAL A 114 7.91 -17.49 4.38
N ASP A 115 8.31 -18.78 4.18
CA ASP A 115 9.52 -19.35 4.73
C ASP A 115 10.80 -18.72 4.14
N ASN A 116 10.68 -18.13 2.95
CA ASN A 116 11.77 -17.42 2.27
C ASN A 116 11.84 -15.92 2.56
N VAL A 117 10.92 -15.37 3.37
CA VAL A 117 10.93 -13.95 3.73
C VAL A 117 11.85 -13.74 4.94
N LYS A 118 13.01 -13.17 4.68
CA LYS A 118 13.88 -12.67 5.77
C LYS A 118 13.35 -11.32 6.24
N ILE A 119 12.81 -11.29 7.45
CA ILE A 119 12.26 -10.06 8.07
C ILE A 119 13.33 -8.96 8.19
N GLU A 120 14.57 -9.36 8.43
CA GLU A 120 15.70 -8.45 8.56
C GLU A 120 15.91 -7.62 7.28
N ASP A 121 15.51 -8.16 6.13
CA ASP A 121 15.60 -7.48 4.84
C ASP A 121 14.41 -6.53 4.59
N TYR A 122 13.25 -6.76 5.27
CA TYR A 122 12.00 -6.07 4.94
C TYR A 122 11.17 -5.74 6.20
N LYS A 123 11.41 -4.59 6.80
CA LYS A 123 10.68 -4.11 7.98
C LYS A 123 9.18 -3.91 7.77
N GLN A 124 8.70 -3.91 6.53
CA GLN A 124 7.31 -3.64 6.21
C GLN A 124 6.85 -4.55 5.08
N THR A 125 6.54 -5.77 5.44
CA THR A 125 6.10 -6.77 4.48
C THR A 125 4.64 -7.11 4.73
N ILE A 126 3.91 -7.30 3.64
CA ILE A 126 2.53 -7.74 3.64
C ILE A 126 2.45 -9.06 2.89
N VAL A 127 1.82 -10.04 3.50
CA VAL A 127 1.54 -11.34 2.90
C VAL A 127 0.04 -11.52 2.76
N VAL A 128 -0.41 -11.99 1.61
CA VAL A 128 -1.81 -12.29 1.35
C VAL A 128 -2.01 -13.80 1.30
N GLN A 129 -2.98 -14.31 2.02
CA GLN A 129 -3.32 -15.73 2.06
C GLN A 129 -4.78 -15.97 1.63
N ASP A 130 -5.08 -17.18 1.15
CA ASP A 130 -6.40 -17.49 0.59
C ASP A 130 -7.49 -17.58 1.66
N ASN A 131 -7.17 -18.09 2.85
CA ASN A 131 -8.13 -18.33 3.92
C ASN A 131 -7.47 -18.34 5.30
N TYR A 132 -8.28 -18.44 6.34
CA TYR A 132 -7.82 -18.44 7.72
C TYR A 132 -6.97 -19.68 8.08
N GLU A 133 -7.24 -20.82 7.50
CA GLU A 133 -6.48 -22.06 7.79
C GLU A 133 -5.01 -21.96 7.33
N THR A 134 -4.77 -21.24 6.24
CA THR A 134 -3.39 -20.96 5.77
C THR A 134 -2.68 -19.91 6.61
N ILE A 135 -3.41 -19.05 7.31
CA ILE A 135 -2.85 -18.02 8.19
C ILE A 135 -2.54 -18.57 9.58
N LYS A 136 -3.39 -19.47 10.09
CA LYS A 136 -3.30 -19.98 11.46
C LYS A 136 -1.91 -20.45 11.87
N PRO A 137 -1.17 -21.23 11.07
CA PRO A 137 0.20 -21.62 11.41
C PRO A 137 1.18 -20.42 11.52
N LEU A 138 0.91 -19.34 10.79
CA LEU A 138 1.76 -18.14 10.82
C LEU A 138 1.55 -17.31 12.08
N LEU A 139 0.36 -17.38 12.70
CA LEU A 139 0.04 -16.60 13.89
C LEU A 139 0.69 -17.13 15.16
N ASP A 140 1.20 -18.36 15.13
CA ASP A 140 1.99 -18.95 16.21
C ASP A 140 3.43 -18.39 16.24
N ASP A 141 3.84 -17.70 15.18
CA ASP A 141 5.13 -17.02 15.06
C ASP A 141 4.96 -15.52 15.31
N ASP A 142 5.66 -14.98 16.30
CA ASP A 142 5.57 -13.59 16.73
C ASP A 142 6.01 -12.56 15.68
N ARG A 143 6.64 -13.03 14.59
CA ARG A 143 6.99 -12.21 13.43
C ARG A 143 5.77 -11.75 12.63
N PHE A 144 4.62 -12.44 12.78
CA PHE A 144 3.43 -12.16 12.02
C PHE A 144 2.34 -11.49 12.85
N VAL A 145 1.53 -10.69 12.20
CA VAL A 145 0.34 -10.08 12.77
C VAL A 145 -0.81 -10.14 11.77
N PHE A 146 -1.95 -10.62 12.22
CA PHE A 146 -3.15 -10.66 11.39
C PHE A 146 -3.78 -9.28 11.25
N CYS A 147 -4.14 -8.90 10.03
CA CYS A 147 -4.92 -7.71 9.76
C CYS A 147 -6.41 -7.98 9.95
N ASN A 148 -7.00 -7.36 10.95
CA ASN A 148 -8.44 -7.42 11.22
C ASN A 148 -9.25 -6.35 10.48
N GLU A 149 -8.64 -5.65 9.52
CA GLU A 149 -9.25 -4.60 8.70
C GLU A 149 -9.74 -3.34 9.43
N ALA A 150 -9.58 -3.27 10.73
CA ALA A 150 -9.95 -2.11 11.53
C ALA A 150 -8.93 -0.96 11.38
N CYS A 151 -8.77 -0.45 10.15
CA CYS A 151 -7.74 0.53 9.80
C CYS A 151 -7.84 1.85 10.58
N SER A 152 -9.03 2.22 11.07
CA SER A 152 -9.22 3.43 11.88
C SER A 152 -8.42 3.41 13.19
N ASN A 153 -8.27 2.22 13.79
CA ASN A 153 -7.64 2.03 15.10
C ASN A 153 -6.30 1.26 15.00
N CYS A 154 -5.82 1.01 13.78
CA CYS A 154 -4.62 0.21 13.54
C CYS A 154 -3.52 1.04 12.87
N SER A 155 -2.29 0.93 13.38
CA SER A 155 -1.11 1.62 12.85
C SER A 155 -0.11 0.69 12.14
N GLN A 156 -0.36 -0.62 12.07
CA GLN A 156 0.61 -1.62 11.59
C GLN A 156 1.25 -1.26 10.23
N CYS A 157 0.41 -1.02 9.21
CA CYS A 157 0.90 -0.69 7.86
C CYS A 157 1.34 0.76 7.69
N LYS A 158 1.12 1.60 8.70
CA LYS A 158 1.35 3.05 8.67
C LYS A 158 2.59 3.45 9.47
N ASN A 159 3.11 2.54 10.28
CA ASN A 159 4.25 2.77 11.14
C ASN A 159 5.53 2.25 10.46
N LYS A 160 6.48 3.15 10.21
CA LYS A 160 7.80 2.81 9.63
C LYS A 160 8.65 1.89 10.51
N ASP A 161 8.42 1.94 11.82
CA ASP A 161 9.16 1.13 12.79
C ASP A 161 8.52 -0.23 13.02
N ASN A 162 7.43 -0.55 12.31
CA ASN A 162 6.81 -1.85 12.39
C ASN A 162 7.78 -2.93 11.88
N ASN A 163 8.13 -3.84 12.78
CA ASN A 163 9.04 -4.96 12.53
C ASN A 163 8.30 -6.29 12.29
N LYS A 164 6.97 -6.24 12.18
CA LYS A 164 6.14 -7.43 11.95
C LYS A 164 5.63 -7.49 10.52
N ILE A 165 5.47 -8.70 10.03
CA ILE A 165 4.82 -8.99 8.74
C ILE A 165 3.31 -8.96 8.96
N THR A 166 2.61 -8.12 8.21
CA THR A 166 1.14 -8.07 8.26
C THR A 166 0.55 -9.11 7.31
N VAL A 167 -0.30 -9.97 7.83
CA VAL A 167 -0.97 -11.03 7.06
C VAL A 167 -2.41 -10.67 6.82
N PHE A 168 -2.86 -10.77 5.57
CA PHE A 168 -4.24 -10.52 5.14
C PHE A 168 -4.88 -11.78 4.60
N ILE A 169 -6.19 -11.91 4.80
CA ILE A 169 -7.01 -12.81 3.99
C ILE A 169 -7.37 -12.10 2.68
N ARG A 170 -7.32 -12.83 1.59
CA ARG A 170 -7.71 -12.33 0.29
C ARG A 170 -9.20 -11.95 0.29
N HIS A 171 -9.49 -10.70 -0.06
CA HIS A 171 -10.87 -10.25 -0.23
C HIS A 171 -11.44 -10.72 -1.56
N GLY A 172 -12.67 -11.22 -1.56
CA GLY A 172 -13.46 -11.47 -2.76
C GLY A 172 -13.10 -12.76 -3.50
N ALA A 173 -12.74 -13.81 -2.77
CA ALA A 173 -12.75 -15.17 -3.27
C ALA A 173 -14.19 -15.70 -3.39
#